data_80270f98ccb22ff15a0242e0a7bebf84
#
_entry.id   80270f98ccb22ff15a0242e0a7bebf84
#
_cell.length_a   1.000
_cell.length_b   1.000
_cell.length_c   1.000
_cell.angle_alpha   90.00
_cell.angle_beta   90.00
_cell.angle_gamma   90.00
#
_symmetry.space_group_name_H-M   'P 1'
#
loop_
_entity.id
_entity.type
_entity.pdbx_description
1 polymer ?
#
loop_
_entity_poly.entity_id
_entity_poly.type
_entity_poly.pdbx_seq_one_letter_code
_entity_poly.pdbx_strand_id
1 'polypeptide(L)'
;MVDSICIFEGLYYTRLLPLTYFRTEYDLRCGILTLREKVKHQFPDIPIALHSRGYLADSVKQQNPNSEVNMITGKSCLFINGRVIVDENFRDKISLDGIDKLYVKGDTIIAARVSGNKLELLKHQLSDIFTFSDFTDLVKEEVDVKVVNYPWDLIANNGEQIIADFKTLTKDVKGSKIKV
;
A
#
# COMPACT_ATOMS: atom_id res chain seq x y z
N MET A 1 -12.16 7.86 12.04
CA MET A 1 -11.75 6.60 11.35
C MET A 1 -11.70 6.87 9.86
N VAL A 2 -10.67 6.39 9.14
CA VAL A 2 -10.62 6.48 7.67
C VAL A 2 -11.69 5.58 7.05
N ASP A 3 -12.27 6.05 5.94
CA ASP A 3 -13.32 5.36 5.19
C ASP A 3 -12.84 4.78 3.85
N SER A 4 -11.59 5.08 3.46
CA SER A 4 -10.95 4.52 2.27
C SER A 4 -9.43 4.39 2.44
N ILE A 5 -8.81 3.52 1.64
CA ILE A 5 -7.36 3.39 1.52
C ILE A 5 -6.98 3.65 0.07
N CYS A 6 -5.87 4.35 -0.15
CA CYS A 6 -5.26 4.50 -1.46
C CYS A 6 -3.84 3.91 -1.43
N ILE A 7 -3.60 2.84 -2.18
CA ILE A 7 -2.23 2.34 -2.37
C ILE A 7 -1.61 3.13 -3.52
N PHE A 8 -0.51 3.83 -3.26
CA PHE A 8 0.09 4.75 -4.23
C PHE A 8 1.51 4.39 -4.64
N GLU A 9 1.88 4.77 -5.85
CA GLU A 9 3.26 4.75 -6.32
C GLU A 9 3.98 6.04 -5.94
N GLY A 10 5.13 5.88 -5.30
CA GLY A 10 5.97 6.99 -4.86
C GLY A 10 7.21 7.22 -5.75
N LEU A 11 7.95 8.28 -5.46
CA LEU A 11 9.11 8.73 -6.24
C LEU A 11 10.13 7.61 -6.51
N TYR A 12 10.32 6.69 -5.58
CA TYR A 12 11.37 5.68 -5.66
C TYR A 12 10.98 4.38 -6.37
N TYR A 13 9.85 4.34 -7.11
CA TYR A 13 9.53 3.21 -7.98
C TYR A 13 10.67 2.90 -8.98
N THR A 14 11.44 3.91 -9.35
CA THR A 14 12.58 3.79 -10.26
C THR A 14 13.68 2.88 -9.75
N ARG A 15 13.83 2.76 -8.43
CA ARG A 15 14.80 1.84 -7.80
C ARG A 15 14.45 0.36 -8.02
N LEU A 16 13.20 0.08 -8.42
CA LEU A 16 12.71 -1.28 -8.70
C LEU A 16 12.70 -1.63 -10.19
N LEU A 17 13.24 -0.78 -11.04
CA LEU A 17 13.43 -1.09 -12.45
C LEU A 17 14.43 -2.28 -12.60
N PRO A 18 14.20 -3.17 -13.59
CA PRO A 18 13.19 -3.14 -14.64
C PRO A 18 11.81 -3.72 -14.24
N LEU A 19 11.64 -4.21 -13.00
CA LEU A 19 10.42 -4.93 -12.58
C LEU A 19 9.16 -4.07 -12.69
N THR A 20 9.30 -2.76 -12.54
CA THR A 20 8.19 -1.78 -12.52
C THR A 20 7.93 -1.09 -13.85
N TYR A 21 8.53 -1.54 -14.98
CA TYR A 21 8.23 -0.95 -16.29
C TYR A 21 6.77 -1.14 -16.72
N PHE A 22 6.23 -2.35 -16.55
CA PHE A 22 4.89 -2.73 -17.03
C PHE A 22 3.93 -3.12 -15.92
N ARG A 23 4.28 -2.82 -14.68
CA ARG A 23 3.44 -3.04 -13.50
C ARG A 23 3.75 -2.04 -12.41
N THR A 24 2.83 -1.90 -11.49
CA THR A 24 3.01 -1.07 -10.31
C THR A 24 3.93 -1.75 -9.28
N GLU A 25 4.52 -0.96 -8.40
CA GLU A 25 5.38 -1.48 -7.32
C GLU A 25 4.61 -2.36 -6.34
N TYR A 26 3.34 -2.07 -6.09
CA TYR A 26 2.50 -2.84 -5.17
C TYR A 26 2.03 -4.20 -5.75
N ASP A 27 2.19 -4.42 -7.06
CA ASP A 27 1.95 -5.72 -7.70
C ASP A 27 3.16 -6.66 -7.65
N LEU A 28 4.27 -6.19 -7.08
CA LEU A 28 5.42 -7.05 -6.83
C LEU A 28 5.11 -8.03 -5.69
N ARG A 29 5.55 -9.27 -5.88
CA ARG A 29 5.36 -10.35 -4.92
C ARG A 29 6.53 -10.43 -3.95
N CYS A 30 6.22 -10.52 -2.65
CA CYS A 30 7.18 -10.80 -1.59
C CYS A 30 6.55 -11.81 -0.64
N GLY A 31 6.97 -13.04 -0.70
CA GLY A 31 6.27 -14.16 -0.09
C GLY A 31 5.24 -14.80 -1.03
N ILE A 32 4.10 -15.22 -0.49
CA ILE A 32 2.97 -15.80 -1.24
C ILE A 32 2.12 -14.70 -1.88
N LEU A 33 1.97 -13.58 -1.20
CA LEU A 33 1.14 -12.45 -1.58
C LEU A 33 1.93 -11.34 -2.29
N THR A 34 1.27 -10.55 -3.11
CA THR A 34 1.76 -9.25 -3.57
C THR A 34 1.70 -8.23 -2.42
N LEU A 35 2.44 -7.11 -2.57
CA LEU A 35 2.45 -6.07 -1.53
C LEU A 35 1.03 -5.50 -1.30
N ARG A 36 0.22 -5.30 -2.36
CA ARG A 36 -1.17 -4.84 -2.21
C ARG A 36 -2.09 -5.89 -1.59
N GLU A 37 -1.88 -7.18 -1.87
CA GLU A 37 -2.67 -8.24 -1.24
C GLU A 37 -2.45 -8.28 0.27
N LYS A 38 -1.23 -7.99 0.75
CA LYS A 38 -0.94 -7.83 2.18
C LYS A 38 -1.75 -6.68 2.79
N VAL A 39 -1.84 -5.53 2.11
CA VAL A 39 -2.71 -4.42 2.53
C VAL A 39 -4.15 -4.88 2.61
N LYS A 40 -4.65 -5.57 1.58
CA LYS A 40 -6.03 -6.07 1.54
C LYS A 40 -6.35 -7.02 2.69
N HIS A 41 -5.43 -7.94 3.03
CA HIS A 41 -5.59 -8.84 4.18
C HIS A 41 -5.58 -8.10 5.51
N GLN A 42 -4.80 -7.05 5.65
CA GLN A 42 -4.74 -6.26 6.87
C GLN A 42 -5.97 -5.34 7.03
N PHE A 43 -6.61 -4.94 5.93
CA PHE A 43 -7.76 -4.04 5.90
C PHE A 43 -8.90 -4.62 5.04
N PRO A 44 -9.49 -5.77 5.42
CA PRO A 44 -10.45 -6.48 4.57
C PRO A 44 -11.74 -5.69 4.32
N ASP A 45 -12.17 -4.88 5.28
CA ASP A 45 -13.46 -4.19 5.28
C ASP A 45 -13.39 -2.75 4.73
N ILE A 46 -12.19 -2.26 4.39
CA ILE A 46 -12.01 -0.89 3.90
C ILE A 46 -11.85 -0.92 2.38
N PRO A 47 -12.59 -0.11 1.62
CA PRO A 47 -12.40 0.03 0.18
C PRO A 47 -10.99 0.49 -0.16
N ILE A 48 -10.37 -0.16 -1.16
CA ILE A 48 -9.01 0.16 -1.59
C ILE A 48 -9.04 0.69 -3.02
N ALA A 49 -8.57 1.92 -3.19
CA ALA A 49 -8.23 2.53 -4.47
C ALA A 49 -6.76 2.26 -4.81
N LEU A 50 -6.46 2.16 -6.09
CA LEU A 50 -5.12 1.92 -6.61
C LEU A 50 -4.67 3.16 -7.38
N HIS A 51 -3.58 3.78 -6.95
CA HIS A 51 -2.97 4.88 -7.68
C HIS A 51 -1.76 4.38 -8.46
N SER A 52 -1.69 4.72 -9.73
CA SER A 52 -0.61 4.30 -10.63
C SER A 52 -0.19 5.43 -11.56
N ARG A 53 1.02 5.34 -12.07
CA ARG A 53 1.50 6.18 -13.18
C ARG A 53 0.51 6.13 -14.35
N GLY A 54 0.26 7.27 -14.98
CA GLY A 54 -0.79 7.43 -16.00
C GLY A 54 -0.72 6.38 -17.10
N TYR A 55 0.47 6.05 -17.61
CA TYR A 55 0.63 5.06 -18.69
C TYR A 55 0.29 3.61 -18.26
N LEU A 56 0.21 3.31 -16.96
CA LEU A 56 -0.20 2.00 -16.45
C LEU A 56 -1.69 1.94 -16.10
N ALA A 57 -2.37 3.08 -16.01
CA ALA A 57 -3.72 3.18 -15.46
C ALA A 57 -4.72 2.23 -16.12
N ASP A 58 -4.74 2.17 -17.45
CA ASP A 58 -5.66 1.28 -18.17
C ASP A 58 -5.36 -0.20 -17.93
N SER A 59 -4.08 -0.57 -17.88
CA SER A 59 -3.67 -1.95 -17.57
C SER A 59 -4.05 -2.34 -16.14
N VAL A 60 -3.81 -1.43 -15.17
CA VAL A 60 -4.18 -1.65 -13.77
C VAL A 60 -5.70 -1.79 -13.64
N LYS A 61 -6.48 -0.94 -14.33
CA LYS A 61 -7.95 -1.01 -14.31
C LYS A 61 -8.48 -2.31 -14.93
N GLN A 62 -7.90 -2.74 -16.05
CA GLN A 62 -8.27 -4.00 -16.70
C GLN A 62 -8.02 -5.21 -15.77
N GLN A 63 -6.90 -5.21 -15.06
CA GLN A 63 -6.54 -6.28 -14.12
C GLN A 63 -7.34 -6.22 -12.80
N ASN A 64 -7.93 -5.07 -12.48
CA ASN A 64 -8.65 -4.81 -11.24
C ASN A 64 -10.01 -4.15 -11.50
N PRO A 65 -10.95 -4.84 -12.17
CA PRO A 65 -12.22 -4.25 -12.60
C PRO A 65 -13.11 -3.76 -11.44
N ASN A 66 -12.90 -4.30 -10.24
CA ASN A 66 -13.65 -3.95 -9.03
C ASN A 66 -12.95 -2.91 -8.14
N SER A 67 -11.82 -2.37 -8.57
CA SER A 67 -11.09 -1.33 -7.83
C SER A 67 -11.16 0.00 -8.56
N GLU A 68 -11.25 1.08 -7.79
CA GLU A 68 -11.04 2.42 -8.32
C GLU A 68 -9.55 2.61 -8.64
N VAL A 69 -9.27 3.11 -9.84
CA VAL A 69 -7.90 3.38 -10.30
C VAL A 69 -7.75 4.86 -10.59
N ASN A 70 -6.74 5.49 -9.99
CA ASN A 70 -6.50 6.94 -10.04
C ASN A 70 -7.73 7.77 -9.68
N MET A 71 -8.55 7.22 -8.79
CA MET A 71 -9.72 7.90 -8.24
C MET A 71 -9.83 7.59 -6.75
N ILE A 72 -9.91 8.63 -5.93
CA ILE A 72 -10.01 8.51 -4.47
C ILE A 72 -11.44 8.84 -4.06
N THR A 73 -12.05 7.94 -3.30
CA THR A 73 -13.42 8.11 -2.76
C THR A 73 -13.37 8.34 -1.25
N GLY A 74 -14.53 8.67 -0.67
CA GLY A 74 -14.66 8.88 0.77
C GLY A 74 -14.29 10.29 1.24
N LYS A 75 -14.43 10.53 2.54
CA LYS A 75 -14.17 11.82 3.22
C LYS A 75 -12.86 11.81 4.01
N SER A 76 -12.28 10.64 4.20
CA SER A 76 -11.02 10.41 4.88
C SER A 76 -10.31 9.21 4.26
N CYS A 77 -9.03 9.39 3.88
CA CYS A 77 -8.25 8.36 3.19
C CYS A 77 -6.93 8.12 3.89
N LEU A 78 -6.55 6.85 4.02
CA LEU A 78 -5.19 6.46 4.35
C LEU A 78 -4.45 6.10 3.06
N PHE A 79 -3.52 6.94 2.68
CA PHE A 79 -2.57 6.65 1.60
C PHE A 79 -1.48 5.72 2.13
N ILE A 80 -1.20 4.62 1.44
CA ILE A 80 -0.15 3.66 1.80
C ILE A 80 0.79 3.52 0.60
N ASN A 81 2.08 3.69 0.83
CA ASN A 81 3.11 3.53 -0.20
C ASN A 81 3.16 2.07 -0.66
N GLY A 82 3.09 1.84 -1.95
CA GLY A 82 3.04 0.52 -2.57
C GLY A 82 4.27 -0.37 -2.35
N ARG A 83 5.38 0.20 -1.86
CA ARG A 83 6.61 -0.53 -1.52
C ARG A 83 6.66 -1.05 -0.08
N VAL A 84 5.68 -0.68 0.74
CA VAL A 84 5.65 -1.11 2.14
C VAL A 84 5.25 -2.58 2.23
N ILE A 85 6.01 -3.35 3.02
CA ILE A 85 5.61 -4.70 3.43
C ILE A 85 4.73 -4.56 4.66
N VAL A 86 3.42 -4.64 4.45
CA VAL A 86 2.43 -4.55 5.51
C VAL A 86 2.37 -5.88 6.25
N ASP A 87 2.70 -5.84 7.55
CA ASP A 87 2.68 -6.98 8.47
C ASP A 87 1.53 -6.86 9.49
N GLU A 88 1.43 -7.85 10.38
CA GLU A 88 0.38 -7.89 11.43
C GLU A 88 0.45 -6.71 12.41
N ASN A 89 1.63 -6.10 12.60
CA ASN A 89 1.86 -4.98 13.52
C ASN A 89 1.69 -3.61 12.83
N PHE A 90 1.38 -3.59 11.54
CA PHE A 90 1.28 -2.34 10.78
C PHE A 90 0.20 -1.40 11.35
N ARG A 91 -0.94 -1.95 11.78
CA ARG A 91 -2.05 -1.17 12.35
C ARG A 91 -1.71 -0.54 13.70
N ASP A 92 -0.79 -1.12 14.46
CA ASP A 92 -0.33 -0.56 15.73
C ASP A 92 0.58 0.65 15.51
N LYS A 93 1.29 0.68 14.39
CA LYS A 93 2.18 1.78 13.99
C LYS A 93 1.47 2.88 13.20
N ILE A 94 0.46 2.50 12.41
CA ILE A 94 -0.27 3.41 11.52
C ILE A 94 -1.75 3.36 11.89
N SER A 95 -2.18 4.28 12.75
CA SER A 95 -3.57 4.33 13.21
C SER A 95 -4.52 4.79 12.10
N LEU A 96 -5.69 4.13 12.04
CA LEU A 96 -6.81 4.54 11.18
C LEU A 96 -7.57 5.75 11.74
N ASP A 97 -7.35 6.09 13.00
CA ASP A 97 -8.04 7.16 13.71
C ASP A 97 -7.09 8.29 14.11
N GLY A 98 -7.66 9.48 14.31
CA GLY A 98 -6.98 10.66 14.81
C GLY A 98 -6.83 11.76 13.76
N ILE A 99 -5.91 12.70 14.00
CA ILE A 99 -5.65 13.85 13.13
C ILE A 99 -4.92 13.43 11.86
N ASP A 100 -5.02 14.25 10.81
CA ASP A 100 -4.24 14.09 9.60
C ASP A 100 -2.73 14.07 9.91
N LYS A 101 -2.00 13.11 9.33
CA LYS A 101 -0.62 12.84 9.69
C LYS A 101 0.14 12.18 8.54
N LEU A 102 1.42 12.51 8.42
CA LEU A 102 2.35 11.92 7.47
C LEU A 102 3.33 10.99 8.20
N TYR A 103 3.27 9.70 7.91
CA TYR A 103 4.19 8.70 8.43
C TYR A 103 5.36 8.52 7.47
N VAL A 104 6.57 8.62 7.99
CA VAL A 104 7.79 8.59 7.17
C VAL A 104 8.83 7.61 7.73
N LYS A 105 9.75 7.18 6.88
CA LYS A 105 10.99 6.50 7.25
C LYS A 105 12.13 7.13 6.48
N GLY A 106 12.85 8.02 7.13
CA GLY A 106 13.85 8.85 6.48
C GLY A 106 13.26 9.70 5.36
N ASP A 107 13.73 9.48 4.13
CA ASP A 107 13.29 10.18 2.91
C ASP A 107 12.09 9.50 2.21
N THR A 108 11.52 8.49 2.82
CA THR A 108 10.43 7.70 2.21
C THR A 108 9.11 7.97 2.93
N ILE A 109 8.08 8.35 2.18
CA ILE A 109 6.71 8.38 2.68
C ILE A 109 6.23 6.95 2.83
N ILE A 110 5.80 6.59 4.02
CA ILE A 110 5.23 5.27 4.35
C ILE A 110 3.72 5.28 4.18
N ALA A 111 3.08 6.24 4.83
CA ALA A 111 1.64 6.44 4.73
C ALA A 111 1.28 7.90 5.02
N ALA A 112 0.10 8.32 4.59
CA ALA A 112 -0.46 9.61 4.95
C ALA A 112 -1.95 9.45 5.26
N ARG A 113 -2.39 9.91 6.43
CA ARG A 113 -3.81 10.04 6.72
C ARG A 113 -4.24 11.45 6.39
N VAL A 114 -5.24 11.57 5.51
CA VAL A 114 -5.72 12.85 4.98
C VAL A 114 -7.23 12.87 4.97
N SER A 115 -7.82 13.99 5.37
CA SER A 115 -9.27 14.19 5.41
C SER A 115 -9.69 15.61 5.01
N GLY A 116 -10.99 15.83 4.91
CA GLY A 116 -11.57 17.15 4.68
C GLY A 116 -11.06 17.86 3.42
N ASN A 117 -10.88 19.17 3.50
CA ASN A 117 -10.53 20.01 2.35
C ASN A 117 -9.21 19.59 1.68
N LYS A 118 -8.25 19.09 2.44
CA LYS A 118 -6.98 18.61 1.91
C LYS A 118 -7.17 17.37 1.02
N LEU A 119 -8.01 16.44 1.45
CA LEU A 119 -8.36 15.29 0.64
C LEU A 119 -9.09 15.69 -0.65
N GLU A 120 -10.01 16.65 -0.57
CA GLU A 120 -10.72 17.15 -1.75
C GLU A 120 -9.74 17.78 -2.77
N LEU A 121 -8.77 18.56 -2.31
CA LEU A 121 -7.73 19.10 -3.20
C LEU A 121 -6.94 17.99 -3.89
N LEU A 122 -6.52 16.96 -3.14
CA LEU A 122 -5.81 15.81 -3.71
C LEU A 122 -6.65 15.06 -4.75
N LYS A 123 -7.96 14.90 -4.53
CA LYS A 123 -8.86 14.25 -5.49
C LYS A 123 -8.94 14.99 -6.81
N HIS A 124 -8.88 16.32 -6.78
CA HIS A 124 -8.97 17.15 -7.98
C HIS A 124 -7.65 17.27 -8.74
N GLN A 125 -6.53 17.07 -8.05
CA GLN A 125 -5.18 17.25 -8.61
C GLN A 125 -4.28 16.07 -8.22
N LEU A 126 -4.67 14.86 -8.68
CA LEU A 126 -3.84 13.67 -8.46
C LEU A 126 -2.52 13.80 -9.23
N SER A 127 -1.43 13.76 -8.50
CA SER A 127 -0.09 13.67 -9.08
C SER A 127 0.11 12.32 -9.76
N ASP A 128 0.87 12.27 -10.85
CA ASP A 128 1.24 11.00 -11.49
C ASP A 128 2.10 10.11 -10.58
N ILE A 129 2.86 10.72 -9.68
CA ILE A 129 3.65 10.09 -8.62
C ILE A 129 3.49 10.93 -7.36
N PHE A 130 3.16 10.30 -6.25
CA PHE A 130 3.07 11.01 -4.98
C PHE A 130 4.44 11.32 -4.38
N THR A 131 4.58 12.55 -3.90
CA THR A 131 5.78 13.10 -3.28
C THR A 131 5.45 13.83 -1.98
N PHE A 132 6.46 14.33 -1.27
CA PHE A 132 6.24 15.14 -0.06
C PHE A 132 5.43 16.41 -0.31
N SER A 133 5.46 16.98 -1.53
CA SER A 133 4.68 18.17 -1.88
C SER A 133 3.18 17.93 -1.87
N ASP A 134 2.73 16.71 -2.10
CA ASP A 134 1.31 16.35 -2.06
C ASP A 134 0.75 16.30 -0.62
N PHE A 135 1.65 16.13 0.36
CA PHE A 135 1.32 15.98 1.77
C PHE A 135 1.89 17.09 2.66
N THR A 136 2.03 18.30 2.10
CA THR A 136 2.47 19.48 2.85
C THR A 136 1.55 19.76 4.04
N ASP A 137 2.09 20.42 5.08
CA ASP A 137 1.37 20.83 6.30
C ASP A 137 0.86 19.68 7.19
N LEU A 138 1.18 18.42 6.88
CA LEU A 138 0.93 17.31 7.79
C LEU A 138 2.04 17.19 8.83
N VAL A 139 1.64 16.90 10.06
CA VAL A 139 2.58 16.54 11.12
C VAL A 139 3.28 15.25 10.74
N LYS A 140 4.62 15.27 10.71
CA LYS A 140 5.43 14.10 10.39
C LYS A 140 5.66 13.24 11.63
N GLU A 141 5.58 11.92 11.44
CA GLU A 141 5.93 10.92 12.44
C GLU A 141 6.83 9.86 11.83
N GLU A 142 7.99 9.63 12.44
CA GLU A 142 8.88 8.54 12.03
C GLU A 142 8.32 7.20 12.47
N VAL A 143 8.32 6.22 11.55
CA VAL A 143 7.85 4.87 11.80
C VAL A 143 8.81 3.83 11.26
N ASP A 144 9.05 2.77 12.01
CA ASP A 144 9.89 1.67 11.56
C ASP A 144 9.04 0.54 10.96
N VAL A 145 8.99 0.51 9.64
CA VAL A 145 8.34 -0.53 8.84
C VAL A 145 9.29 -1.03 7.77
N LYS A 146 9.04 -2.24 7.25
CA LYS A 146 9.81 -2.79 6.13
C LYS A 146 9.37 -2.16 4.82
N VAL A 147 10.34 -1.71 4.02
CA VAL A 147 10.12 -1.10 2.70
C VAL A 147 11.00 -1.81 1.67
N VAL A 148 10.43 -2.13 0.53
CA VAL A 148 11.18 -2.65 -0.62
C VAL A 148 11.80 -1.46 -1.35
N ASN A 149 13.11 -1.28 -1.21
CA ASN A 149 13.84 -0.19 -1.88
C ASN A 149 14.46 -0.66 -3.20
N TYR A 150 14.86 -1.92 -3.27
CA TYR A 150 15.54 -2.51 -4.42
C TYR A 150 15.00 -3.92 -4.71
N PRO A 151 15.17 -4.46 -5.93
CA PRO A 151 14.70 -5.81 -6.28
C PRO A 151 15.19 -6.93 -5.36
N TRP A 152 16.41 -6.81 -4.84
CA TRP A 152 16.97 -7.81 -3.92
C TRP A 152 16.32 -7.81 -2.53
N ASP A 153 15.64 -6.72 -2.14
CA ASP A 153 14.88 -6.69 -0.88
C ASP A 153 13.69 -7.64 -0.92
N LEU A 154 13.10 -7.84 -2.12
CA LEU A 154 12.07 -8.85 -2.32
C LEU A 154 12.60 -10.24 -2.01
N ILE A 155 13.84 -10.55 -2.45
CA ILE A 155 14.50 -11.84 -2.22
C ILE A 155 14.86 -11.97 -0.75
N ALA A 156 15.48 -10.95 -0.16
CA ALA A 156 15.93 -10.96 1.23
C ALA A 156 14.77 -11.17 2.23
N ASN A 157 13.62 -10.58 1.95
CA ASN A 157 12.43 -10.72 2.81
C ASN A 157 11.57 -11.95 2.46
N ASN A 158 11.78 -12.61 1.31
CA ASN A 158 10.86 -13.61 0.78
C ASN A 158 10.59 -14.77 1.76
N GLY A 159 11.62 -15.33 2.36
CA GLY A 159 11.49 -16.46 3.28
C GLY A 159 10.60 -16.15 4.51
N GLU A 160 10.86 -15.03 5.15
CA GLU A 160 10.06 -14.57 6.28
C GLU A 160 8.60 -14.30 5.85
N GLN A 161 8.44 -13.66 4.68
CA GLN A 161 7.12 -13.31 4.17
C GLN A 161 6.31 -14.54 3.74
N ILE A 162 6.93 -15.61 3.24
CA ILE A 162 6.23 -16.89 2.97
C ILE A 162 5.62 -17.43 4.26
N ILE A 163 6.39 -17.43 5.36
CA ILE A 163 5.92 -17.93 6.65
C ILE A 163 4.75 -17.08 7.19
N ALA A 164 4.87 -15.75 7.11
CA ALA A 164 3.84 -14.82 7.57
C ALA A 164 2.55 -14.95 6.74
N ASP A 165 2.68 -14.98 5.43
CA ASP A 165 1.54 -15.12 4.51
C ASP A 165 0.85 -16.47 4.68
N PHE A 166 1.62 -17.56 4.85
CA PHE A 166 1.06 -18.87 5.09
C PHE A 166 0.20 -18.88 6.36
N LYS A 167 0.69 -18.30 7.45
CA LYS A 167 -0.08 -18.17 8.71
C LYS A 167 -1.38 -17.39 8.49
N THR A 168 -1.30 -16.28 7.76
CA THR A 168 -2.47 -15.44 7.46
C THR A 168 -3.50 -16.18 6.61
N LEU A 169 -3.07 -16.85 5.56
CA LEU A 169 -3.95 -17.57 4.62
C LEU A 169 -4.57 -18.84 5.21
N THR A 170 -3.91 -19.45 6.20
CA THR A 170 -4.38 -20.71 6.81
C THR A 170 -5.09 -20.53 8.13
N LYS A 171 -5.21 -19.31 8.64
CA LYS A 171 -5.80 -19.01 9.95
C LYS A 171 -7.19 -19.63 10.17
N ASP A 172 -8.03 -19.65 9.11
CA ASP A 172 -9.38 -20.16 9.15
C ASP A 172 -9.55 -21.52 8.44
N VAL A 173 -8.45 -22.11 7.96
CA VAL A 173 -8.48 -23.39 7.26
C VAL A 173 -8.48 -24.52 8.28
N LYS A 174 -9.61 -25.18 8.44
CA LYS A 174 -9.71 -26.45 9.16
C LYS A 174 -9.09 -27.55 8.29
N GLY A 175 -7.92 -28.03 8.65
CA GLY A 175 -7.29 -29.15 7.97
C GLY A 175 -8.18 -30.40 8.01
N SER A 176 -8.49 -31.00 6.85
CA SER A 176 -9.10 -32.32 6.78
C SER A 176 -8.02 -33.37 7.09
N LYS A 177 -8.29 -34.29 8.04
CA LYS A 177 -7.42 -35.46 8.24
C LYS A 177 -7.41 -36.28 6.96
N ILE A 178 -6.28 -36.43 6.31
CA ILE A 178 -6.11 -37.42 5.25
C ILE A 178 -6.26 -38.78 5.94
N LYS A 179 -7.33 -39.51 5.60
CA LYS A 179 -7.44 -40.94 5.98
C LYS A 179 -6.45 -41.68 5.08
N VAL A 180 -5.39 -42.17 5.65
CA VAL A 180 -4.49 -43.15 5.03
C VAL A 180 -5.13 -44.51 5.10
#